data_bcdcbade2a415883cf6bc8c9b2d06ea0
#
_entry.id   bcdcbade2a415883cf6bc8c9b2d06ea0
#
_cell.length_a   1.000
_cell.length_b   1.000
_cell.length_c   1.000
_cell.angle_alpha   90.00
_cell.angle_beta   90.00
_cell.angle_gamma   90.00
#
_symmetry.space_group_name_H-M   'P 1'
#
loop_
_entity.id
_entity.type
_entity.pdbx_description
1 polymer ?
#
loop_
_entity_poly.entity_id
_entity_poly.type
_entity_poly.pdbx_seq_one_letter_code
_entity_poly.pdbx_strand_id
1 'polypeptide(L)'
;MCYTCKVGLFNPWCLASFTKHILRGLIAKGENMKKLTIRDMADIAIVAAIYVVLTITPPLNAISYGAYQFRISEMMNFLAFYNPKYILGVTLGCMIANFFSFGIIDVAVGGGSTLVFLSLGVWLFSKYSKDYLFNGLIRKDHFFFSILFSISMITIAAELNIVAEAPFFLTWFTTAIGEFASLIVGAILIGKIGKRLDLTK
;
A
#
# COMPACT_ATOMS: atom_id res chain seq x y z
N MET A 1 26.78 15.35 2.32
CA MET A 1 26.98 14.49 1.15
C MET A 1 27.72 13.25 1.63
N CYS A 2 27.03 12.15 1.89
CA CYS A 2 27.62 10.99 2.58
C CYS A 2 28.03 9.95 1.53
N TYR A 3 29.32 9.70 1.43
CA TYR A 3 29.99 8.88 0.40
C TYR A 3 29.87 7.35 0.61
N THR A 4 29.03 6.88 1.54
CA THR A 4 28.96 5.47 1.96
C THR A 4 27.77 4.66 1.41
N CYS A 5 27.05 5.16 0.43
CA CYS A 5 25.85 4.47 -0.11
C CYS A 5 26.11 3.66 -1.40
N LYS A 6 27.34 3.15 -1.62
CA LYS A 6 27.72 2.46 -2.87
C LYS A 6 27.76 0.93 -2.80
N VAL A 7 27.48 0.29 -1.67
CA VAL A 7 27.49 -1.17 -1.57
C VAL A 7 26.41 -1.63 -0.61
N GLY A 8 25.34 -2.24 -1.11
CA GLY A 8 24.36 -3.02 -0.33
C GLY A 8 22.94 -2.46 -0.31
N LEU A 9 22.13 -2.86 -1.28
CA LEU A 9 20.68 -2.56 -1.39
C LEU A 9 19.82 -3.11 -0.22
N PHE A 10 20.42 -3.76 0.78
CA PHE A 10 19.74 -4.39 1.92
C PHE A 10 20.29 -3.96 3.28
N ASN A 11 20.68 -2.69 3.44
CA ASN A 11 21.07 -2.23 4.77
C ASN A 11 19.84 -1.65 5.49
N PRO A 12 19.37 -2.27 6.61
CA PRO A 12 18.20 -1.80 7.37
C PRO A 12 18.32 -0.36 7.85
N TRP A 13 19.55 0.14 8.05
CA TRP A 13 19.81 1.54 8.42
C TRP A 13 19.58 2.50 7.25
N CYS A 14 19.79 2.07 6.00
CA CYS A 14 19.51 2.88 4.82
C CYS A 14 18.01 3.00 4.57
N LEU A 15 17.25 1.90 4.75
CA LEU A 15 15.79 1.89 4.71
C LEU A 15 15.19 2.76 5.82
N ALA A 16 15.68 2.66 7.04
CA ALA A 16 15.23 3.49 8.16
C ALA A 16 15.53 4.99 7.94
N SER A 17 16.69 5.32 7.36
CA SER A 17 17.03 6.71 7.01
C SER A 17 16.17 7.24 5.86
N PHE A 18 15.91 6.42 4.83
CA PHE A 18 15.06 6.75 3.70
C PHE A 18 13.60 6.92 4.13
N THR A 19 13.08 6.01 4.97
CA THR A 19 11.73 6.11 5.55
C THR A 19 11.60 7.35 6.41
N LYS A 20 12.64 7.70 7.18
CA LYS A 20 12.67 8.94 7.99
C LYS A 20 12.69 10.20 7.13
N HIS A 21 13.36 10.18 5.98
CA HIS A 21 13.35 11.29 5.02
C HIS A 21 12.02 11.42 4.29
N ILE A 22 11.40 10.32 3.89
CA ILE A 22 10.05 10.31 3.28
C ILE A 22 9.02 10.78 4.32
N LEU A 23 9.03 10.22 5.53
CA LEU A 23 8.17 10.67 6.63
C LEU A 23 8.38 12.16 6.95
N ARG A 24 9.63 12.64 7.00
CA ARG A 24 9.89 14.07 7.15
C ARG A 24 9.38 14.91 5.98
N GLY A 25 9.50 14.42 4.74
CA GLY A 25 8.94 15.09 3.55
C GLY A 25 7.42 15.12 3.54
N LEU A 26 6.76 14.05 4.00
CA LEU A 26 5.30 13.99 4.22
C LEU A 26 4.86 14.92 5.36
N ILE A 27 5.65 14.98 6.44
CA ILE A 27 5.43 15.86 7.60
C ILE A 27 5.65 17.32 7.20
N ALA A 28 6.66 17.65 6.37
CA ALA A 28 6.96 19.02 5.95
C ALA A 28 5.94 19.56 4.91
N LYS A 29 5.22 18.69 4.19
CA LYS A 29 4.15 19.08 3.26
C LYS A 29 2.77 19.12 3.92
N GLY A 30 2.62 18.52 5.10
CA GLY A 30 1.48 18.65 6.00
C GLY A 30 1.81 19.73 7.05
N GLU A 31 1.53 20.98 6.74
CA GLU A 31 1.52 22.04 7.75
C GLU A 31 0.73 21.57 8.96
N ASN A 32 1.38 21.51 10.12
CA ASN A 32 0.84 21.08 11.40
C ASN A 32 0.37 19.62 11.43
N MET A 33 1.23 18.72 11.90
CA MET A 33 0.78 17.47 12.51
C MET A 33 -0.14 17.85 13.68
N LYS A 34 -1.43 18.08 13.39
CA LYS A 34 -2.45 18.06 14.42
C LYS A 34 -2.28 16.74 15.16
N LYS A 35 -2.15 16.79 16.46
CA LYS A 35 -2.17 15.58 17.29
C LYS A 35 -3.36 14.73 16.82
N LEU A 36 -3.11 13.46 16.50
CA LEU A 36 -4.16 12.54 16.12
C LEU A 36 -5.26 12.62 17.17
N THR A 37 -6.46 12.95 16.73
CA THR A 37 -7.62 12.99 17.62
C THR A 37 -8.10 11.57 17.90
N ILE A 38 -8.90 11.40 18.94
CA ILE A 38 -9.54 10.10 19.24
C ILE A 38 -10.36 9.62 18.04
N ARG A 39 -10.99 10.54 17.30
CA ARG A 39 -11.72 10.24 16.08
C ARG A 39 -10.79 9.69 14.99
N ASP A 40 -9.63 10.30 14.78
CA ASP A 40 -8.66 9.83 13.79
C ASP A 40 -8.15 8.43 14.12
N MET A 41 -7.93 8.15 15.41
CA MET A 41 -7.54 6.81 15.86
C MET A 41 -8.65 5.76 15.59
N ALA A 42 -9.91 6.14 15.81
CA ALA A 42 -11.05 5.27 15.49
C ALA A 42 -11.15 5.01 13.99
N ASP A 43 -10.99 6.02 13.15
CA ASP A 43 -11.01 5.89 11.68
C ASP A 43 -9.87 4.96 11.20
N ILE A 44 -8.65 5.13 11.73
CA ILE A 44 -7.49 4.27 11.44
C ILE A 44 -7.79 2.81 11.83
N ALA A 45 -8.35 2.59 13.02
CA ALA A 45 -8.70 1.26 13.51
C ALA A 45 -9.78 0.60 12.66
N ILE A 46 -10.81 1.34 12.23
CA ILE A 46 -11.87 0.85 11.35
C ILE A 46 -11.30 0.44 10.00
N VAL A 47 -10.45 1.29 9.39
CA VAL A 47 -9.80 0.97 8.11
C VAL A 47 -8.94 -0.28 8.23
N ALA A 48 -8.14 -0.40 9.30
CA ALA A 48 -7.33 -1.60 9.55
C ALA A 48 -8.20 -2.85 9.73
N ALA A 49 -9.29 -2.77 10.49
CA ALA A 49 -10.20 -3.89 10.70
C ALA A 49 -10.88 -4.33 9.40
N ILE A 50 -11.37 -3.41 8.57
CA ILE A 50 -11.98 -3.72 7.28
C ILE A 50 -10.94 -4.37 6.36
N TYR A 51 -9.71 -3.84 6.30
CA TYR A 51 -8.62 -4.44 5.52
C TYR A 51 -8.38 -5.90 5.91
N VAL A 52 -8.25 -6.17 7.22
CA VAL A 52 -8.04 -7.53 7.73
C VAL A 52 -9.19 -8.44 7.35
N VAL A 53 -10.44 -8.02 7.57
CA VAL A 53 -11.64 -8.81 7.21
C VAL A 53 -11.67 -9.12 5.72
N LEU A 54 -11.41 -8.14 4.85
CA LEU A 54 -11.40 -8.32 3.40
C LEU A 54 -10.26 -9.24 2.92
N THR A 55 -9.20 -9.42 3.71
CA THR A 55 -8.07 -10.29 3.34
C THR A 55 -8.24 -11.71 3.86
N ILE A 56 -8.62 -11.88 5.15
CA ILE A 56 -8.55 -13.20 5.81
C ILE A 56 -9.86 -13.98 5.80
N THR A 57 -11.02 -13.33 5.48
CA THR A 57 -12.32 -14.01 5.50
C THR A 57 -12.44 -15.01 4.33
N PRO A 58 -12.79 -16.27 4.56
CA PRO A 58 -13.14 -17.19 3.48
C PRO A 58 -14.40 -16.70 2.73
N PRO A 59 -14.49 -16.78 1.39
CA PRO A 59 -13.51 -17.30 0.41
C PRO A 59 -12.44 -16.30 -0.04
N LEU A 60 -12.44 -15.05 0.45
CA LEU A 60 -11.55 -13.97 0.02
C LEU A 60 -10.08 -14.32 0.28
N ASN A 61 -9.81 -15.01 1.37
CA ASN A 61 -8.49 -15.52 1.73
C ASN A 61 -7.85 -16.37 0.62
N ALA A 62 -8.62 -17.28 0.03
CA ALA A 62 -8.12 -18.16 -1.04
C ALA A 62 -7.70 -17.38 -2.29
N ILE A 63 -8.33 -16.25 -2.57
CA ILE A 63 -7.99 -15.36 -3.69
C ILE A 63 -6.82 -14.45 -3.31
N SER A 64 -6.81 -13.97 -2.08
CA SER A 64 -5.79 -13.03 -1.56
C SER A 64 -4.39 -13.65 -1.46
N TYR A 65 -4.30 -14.94 -1.15
CA TYR A 65 -3.03 -15.68 -1.00
C TYR A 65 -2.83 -16.73 -2.10
N GLY A 66 -3.67 -16.71 -3.15
CA GLY A 66 -3.52 -17.58 -4.32
C GLY A 66 -2.35 -17.17 -5.21
N ALA A 67 -2.11 -17.96 -6.27
CA ALA A 67 -1.00 -17.74 -7.20
C ALA A 67 -0.96 -16.35 -7.85
N TYR A 68 -2.11 -15.71 -8.03
CA TYR A 68 -2.24 -14.36 -8.60
C TYR A 68 -2.39 -13.27 -7.53
N GLN A 69 -2.52 -13.62 -6.26
CA GLN A 69 -2.65 -12.69 -5.12
C GLN A 69 -3.61 -11.51 -5.36
N PHE A 70 -4.83 -11.78 -5.80
CA PHE A 70 -5.85 -10.74 -5.99
C PHE A 70 -6.41 -10.33 -4.62
N ARG A 71 -5.91 -9.24 -4.05
CA ARG A 71 -6.30 -8.74 -2.72
C ARG A 71 -7.31 -7.61 -2.84
N ILE A 72 -8.58 -7.89 -2.55
CA ILE A 72 -9.64 -6.86 -2.55
C ILE A 72 -9.34 -5.75 -1.53
N SER A 73 -8.71 -6.07 -0.42
CA SER A 73 -8.31 -5.12 0.62
C SER A 73 -7.35 -4.02 0.13
N GLU A 74 -6.56 -4.29 -0.92
CA GLU A 74 -5.61 -3.31 -1.47
C GLU A 74 -6.30 -2.08 -2.10
N MET A 75 -7.60 -2.19 -2.44
CA MET A 75 -8.37 -1.00 -2.84
C MET A 75 -8.38 0.09 -1.77
N MET A 76 -8.20 -0.26 -0.49
CA MET A 76 -8.17 0.70 0.62
C MET A 76 -6.92 1.59 0.61
N ASN A 77 -5.86 1.22 -0.14
CA ASN A 77 -4.70 2.08 -0.37
C ASN A 77 -5.10 3.46 -0.93
N PHE A 78 -6.16 3.51 -1.73
CA PHE A 78 -6.63 4.77 -2.30
C PHE A 78 -7.24 5.75 -1.30
N LEU A 79 -7.63 5.30 -0.10
CA LEU A 79 -8.08 6.18 0.98
C LEU A 79 -6.96 7.14 1.42
N ALA A 80 -5.70 6.69 1.34
CA ALA A 80 -4.54 7.49 1.67
C ALA A 80 -4.34 8.73 0.78
N PHE A 81 -4.90 8.72 -0.44
CA PHE A 81 -4.90 9.88 -1.35
C PHE A 81 -5.93 10.95 -0.97
N TYR A 82 -6.90 10.62 -0.13
CA TYR A 82 -7.87 11.57 0.43
C TYR A 82 -7.40 12.11 1.77
N ASN A 83 -6.87 11.24 2.65
CA ASN A 83 -6.32 11.67 3.93
C ASN A 83 -5.11 10.77 4.32
N PRO A 84 -3.90 11.36 4.49
CA PRO A 84 -2.68 10.60 4.82
C PRO A 84 -2.75 9.78 6.12
N LYS A 85 -3.70 10.06 7.04
CA LYS A 85 -3.90 9.24 8.25
C LYS A 85 -4.19 7.77 7.92
N TYR A 86 -4.83 7.52 6.77
CA TYR A 86 -5.18 6.17 6.34
C TYR A 86 -3.99 5.32 5.90
N ILE A 87 -2.82 5.92 5.65
CA ILE A 87 -1.56 5.16 5.45
C ILE A 87 -1.32 4.25 6.66
N LEU A 88 -1.51 4.78 7.88
CA LEU A 88 -1.33 4.00 9.10
C LEU A 88 -2.36 2.87 9.20
N GLY A 89 -3.64 3.16 8.90
CA GLY A 89 -4.71 2.16 8.96
C GLY A 89 -4.49 1.01 8.01
N VAL A 90 -4.17 1.30 6.74
CA VAL A 90 -3.90 0.29 5.71
C VAL A 90 -2.64 -0.51 6.05
N THR A 91 -1.56 0.15 6.46
CA THR A 91 -0.32 -0.54 6.85
C THR A 91 -0.52 -1.48 8.03
N LEU A 92 -1.22 -1.03 9.08
CA LEU A 92 -1.54 -1.89 10.23
C LEU A 92 -2.43 -3.07 9.81
N GLY A 93 -3.45 -2.83 8.99
CA GLY A 93 -4.31 -3.89 8.45
C GLY A 93 -3.52 -4.91 7.64
N CYS A 94 -2.62 -4.45 6.77
CA CYS A 94 -1.72 -5.29 5.99
C CYS A 94 -0.80 -6.12 6.88
N MET A 95 -0.18 -5.50 7.90
CA MET A 95 0.69 -6.22 8.83
C MET A 95 -0.05 -7.33 9.59
N ILE A 96 -1.27 -7.04 10.08
CA ILE A 96 -2.09 -8.03 10.78
C ILE A 96 -2.50 -9.16 9.82
N ALA A 97 -2.95 -8.84 8.61
CA ALA A 97 -3.35 -9.85 7.64
C ALA A 97 -2.17 -10.75 7.24
N ASN A 98 -1.01 -10.19 7.00
CA ASN A 98 0.21 -10.92 6.62
C ASN A 98 0.73 -11.81 7.74
N PHE A 99 0.50 -11.46 9.01
CA PHE A 99 0.83 -12.33 10.15
C PHE A 99 0.15 -13.69 10.05
N PHE A 100 -1.05 -13.76 9.48
CA PHE A 100 -1.78 -15.01 9.24
C PHE A 100 -1.35 -15.76 7.97
N SER A 101 -0.44 -15.21 7.16
CA SER A 101 0.14 -15.85 5.98
C SER A 101 1.47 -16.55 6.35
N PHE A 102 2.59 -15.87 6.19
CA PHE A 102 3.93 -16.40 6.50
C PHE A 102 4.51 -15.85 7.82
N GLY A 103 3.67 -15.30 8.69
CA GLY A 103 4.06 -14.83 10.02
C GLY A 103 4.89 -13.55 10.01
N ILE A 104 5.89 -13.45 10.89
CA ILE A 104 6.64 -12.22 11.14
C ILE A 104 7.43 -11.75 9.89
N ILE A 105 7.86 -12.66 9.04
CA ILE A 105 8.61 -12.32 7.82
C ILE A 105 7.70 -11.55 6.88
N ASP A 106 6.50 -12.06 6.62
CA ASP A 106 5.51 -11.41 5.75
C ASP A 106 5.00 -10.07 6.35
N VAL A 107 4.91 -9.98 7.68
CA VAL A 107 4.64 -8.69 8.35
C VAL A 107 5.72 -7.65 8.04
N ALA A 108 6.98 -8.05 8.10
CA ALA A 108 8.10 -7.13 7.87
C ALA A 108 8.23 -6.73 6.40
N VAL A 109 8.15 -7.70 5.47
CA VAL A 109 8.30 -7.46 4.04
C VAL A 109 7.03 -6.83 3.46
N GLY A 110 5.87 -7.45 3.66
CA GLY A 110 4.60 -6.99 3.11
C GLY A 110 4.14 -5.68 3.76
N GLY A 111 4.11 -5.61 5.09
CA GLY A 111 3.75 -4.37 5.80
C GLY A 111 4.76 -3.25 5.59
N GLY A 112 6.06 -3.57 5.57
CA GLY A 112 7.12 -2.60 5.29
C GLY A 112 7.06 -2.06 3.87
N SER A 113 6.86 -2.91 2.86
CA SER A 113 6.70 -2.49 1.47
C SER A 113 5.44 -1.65 1.28
N THR A 114 4.31 -2.04 1.88
CA THR A 114 3.07 -1.23 1.84
C THR A 114 3.31 0.16 2.42
N LEU A 115 3.93 0.27 3.59
CA LEU A 115 4.24 1.57 4.18
C LEU A 115 5.10 2.45 3.26
N VAL A 116 6.16 1.88 2.69
CA VAL A 116 7.11 2.62 1.84
C VAL A 116 6.46 3.01 0.52
N PHE A 117 5.90 2.05 -0.22
CA PHE A 117 5.38 2.31 -1.56
C PHE A 117 4.06 3.10 -1.55
N LEU A 118 3.20 2.91 -0.53
CA LEU A 118 2.00 3.73 -0.37
C LEU A 118 2.38 5.18 -0.03
N SER A 119 3.29 5.39 0.91
CA SER A 119 3.77 6.73 1.25
C SER A 119 4.44 7.43 0.07
N LEU A 120 5.29 6.70 -0.67
CA LEU A 120 5.93 7.19 -1.88
C LEU A 120 4.91 7.53 -2.97
N GLY A 121 3.92 6.67 -3.18
CA GLY A 121 2.86 6.87 -4.17
C GLY A 121 2.01 8.12 -3.86
N VAL A 122 1.58 8.29 -2.62
CA VAL A 122 0.86 9.49 -2.17
C VAL A 122 1.72 10.73 -2.38
N TRP A 123 3.00 10.69 -2.03
CA TRP A 123 3.90 11.82 -2.20
C TRP A 123 4.10 12.20 -3.68
N LEU A 124 4.31 11.22 -4.56
CA LEU A 124 4.58 11.45 -5.98
C LEU A 124 3.33 11.86 -6.76
N PHE A 125 2.18 11.21 -6.49
CA PHE A 125 1.03 11.27 -7.38
C PHE A 125 -0.13 12.11 -6.87
N SER A 126 -0.17 12.53 -5.58
CA SER A 126 -1.26 13.36 -5.04
C SER A 126 -1.50 14.66 -5.81
N LYS A 127 -0.48 15.17 -6.52
CA LYS A 127 -0.60 16.35 -7.37
C LYS A 127 -1.55 16.16 -8.57
N TYR A 128 -1.80 14.91 -8.99
CA TYR A 128 -2.69 14.58 -10.11
C TYR A 128 -4.11 14.22 -9.66
N SER A 129 -4.49 14.51 -8.42
CA SER A 129 -5.78 14.13 -7.82
C SER A 129 -7.01 14.75 -8.50
N LYS A 130 -6.82 15.86 -9.24
CA LYS A 130 -7.89 16.54 -9.99
C LYS A 130 -8.02 16.05 -11.42
N ASP A 131 -7.06 15.32 -11.93
CA ASP A 131 -7.01 14.83 -13.29
C ASP A 131 -7.65 13.44 -13.39
N TYR A 132 -8.35 13.19 -14.48
CA TYR A 132 -9.03 11.93 -14.75
C TYR A 132 -8.57 11.32 -16.08
N LEU A 133 -8.59 9.99 -16.14
CA LEU A 133 -8.40 9.16 -17.33
C LEU A 133 -9.72 8.48 -17.71
N PHE A 134 -9.78 7.99 -18.96
CA PHE A 134 -10.91 7.21 -19.49
C PHE A 134 -12.26 7.89 -19.26
N ASN A 135 -12.42 9.13 -19.79
CA ASN A 135 -13.66 9.91 -19.69
C ASN A 135 -14.16 10.12 -18.25
N GLY A 136 -13.24 10.27 -17.29
CA GLY A 136 -13.60 10.55 -15.91
C GLY A 136 -13.83 9.32 -15.03
N LEU A 137 -13.50 8.12 -15.53
CA LEU A 137 -13.70 6.86 -14.82
C LEU A 137 -12.67 6.65 -13.69
N ILE A 138 -11.39 6.92 -13.96
CA ILE A 138 -10.27 6.67 -13.04
C ILE A 138 -9.49 7.97 -12.83
N ARG A 139 -9.14 8.28 -11.58
CA ARG A 139 -8.23 9.40 -11.27
C ARG A 139 -6.82 9.05 -11.72
N LYS A 140 -6.06 10.02 -12.23
CA LYS A 140 -4.68 9.80 -12.70
C LYS A 140 -3.75 9.35 -11.58
N ASP A 141 -3.89 9.92 -10.38
CA ASP A 141 -3.10 9.52 -9.21
C ASP A 141 -3.30 8.05 -8.84
N HIS A 142 -4.56 7.57 -8.86
CA HIS A 142 -4.87 6.16 -8.60
C HIS A 142 -4.26 5.24 -9.67
N PHE A 143 -4.33 5.62 -10.94
CA PHE A 143 -3.77 4.81 -12.04
C PHE A 143 -2.25 4.69 -11.95
N PHE A 144 -1.54 5.81 -11.76
CA PHE A 144 -0.08 5.78 -11.63
C PHE A 144 0.38 5.04 -10.36
N PHE A 145 -0.36 5.20 -9.27
CA PHE A 145 -0.13 4.44 -8.05
C PHE A 145 -0.29 2.93 -8.28
N SER A 146 -1.34 2.51 -9.01
CA SER A 146 -1.56 1.10 -9.33
C SER A 146 -0.37 0.47 -10.07
N ILE A 147 0.23 1.20 -11.00
CA ILE A 147 1.43 0.75 -11.72
C ILE A 147 2.63 0.64 -10.75
N LEU A 148 2.90 1.70 -9.97
CA LEU A 148 4.01 1.71 -9.02
C LEU A 148 3.89 0.56 -8.01
N PHE A 149 2.70 0.38 -7.44
CA PHE A 149 2.46 -0.62 -6.40
C PHE A 149 2.52 -2.04 -6.96
N SER A 150 2.03 -2.28 -8.18
CA SER A 150 2.16 -3.59 -8.85
C SER A 150 3.63 -3.96 -9.13
N ILE A 151 4.45 -2.98 -9.52
CA ILE A 151 5.90 -3.22 -9.70
C ILE A 151 6.55 -3.56 -8.35
N SER A 152 6.09 -2.95 -7.25
CA SER A 152 6.62 -3.22 -5.91
C SER A 152 6.41 -4.65 -5.42
N MET A 153 5.54 -5.45 -6.08
CA MET A 153 5.38 -6.88 -5.81
C MET A 153 6.68 -7.69 -5.99
N ILE A 154 7.72 -7.08 -6.54
CA ILE A 154 9.08 -7.66 -6.58
C ILE A 154 9.58 -8.02 -5.17
N THR A 155 9.19 -7.26 -4.14
CA THR A 155 9.56 -7.51 -2.74
C THR A 155 8.88 -8.78 -2.21
N ILE A 156 7.61 -8.97 -2.53
CA ILE A 156 6.85 -10.18 -2.16
C ILE A 156 7.35 -11.40 -2.93
N ALA A 157 7.66 -11.24 -4.21
CA ALA A 157 8.25 -12.33 -5.00
C ALA A 157 9.62 -12.77 -4.46
N ALA A 158 10.44 -11.82 -3.99
CA ALA A 158 11.71 -12.12 -3.35
C ALA A 158 11.53 -12.88 -2.02
N GLU A 159 10.55 -12.46 -1.22
CA GLU A 159 10.18 -13.16 0.01
C GLU A 159 9.74 -14.59 -0.27
N LEU A 160 8.78 -14.79 -1.18
CA LEU A 160 8.26 -16.12 -1.54
C LEU A 160 9.33 -17.03 -2.17
N ASN A 161 10.29 -16.45 -2.88
CA ASN A 161 11.43 -17.19 -3.39
C ASN A 161 12.32 -17.72 -2.25
N ILE A 162 12.55 -16.90 -1.21
CA ILE A 162 13.40 -17.28 -0.07
C ILE A 162 12.66 -18.23 0.88
N VAL A 163 11.38 -17.98 1.17
CA VAL A 163 10.61 -18.69 2.20
C VAL A 163 9.95 -19.95 1.65
N ALA A 164 9.44 -19.90 0.42
CA ALA A 164 8.63 -20.96 -0.19
C ALA A 164 9.29 -21.57 -1.43
N GLU A 165 10.56 -21.21 -1.75
CA GLU A 165 11.31 -21.68 -2.91
C GLU A 165 10.57 -21.47 -4.26
N ALA A 166 9.64 -20.49 -4.30
CA ALA A 166 8.85 -20.19 -5.47
C ALA A 166 9.72 -19.58 -6.60
N PRO A 167 9.45 -19.87 -7.89
CA PRO A 167 10.23 -19.32 -9.00
C PRO A 167 10.03 -17.80 -9.09
N PHE A 168 11.10 -17.03 -8.84
CA PHE A 168 11.06 -15.57 -8.66
C PHE A 168 10.31 -14.80 -9.75
N PHE A 169 10.72 -14.97 -11.02
CA PHE A 169 10.13 -14.19 -12.13
C PHE A 169 8.65 -14.53 -12.38
N LEU A 170 8.29 -15.80 -12.27
CA LEU A 170 6.91 -16.23 -12.44
C LEU A 170 6.04 -15.68 -11.31
N THR A 171 6.51 -15.80 -10.07
CA THR A 171 5.82 -15.28 -8.89
C THR A 171 5.63 -13.77 -8.97
N TRP A 172 6.70 -13.02 -9.32
CA TRP A 172 6.60 -11.57 -9.48
C TRP A 172 5.57 -11.20 -10.54
N PHE A 173 5.60 -11.84 -11.71
CA PHE A 173 4.67 -11.52 -12.80
C PHE A 173 3.22 -11.82 -12.44
N THR A 174 2.94 -12.98 -11.84
CA THR A 174 1.58 -13.37 -11.47
C THR A 174 1.03 -12.50 -10.34
N THR A 175 1.82 -12.23 -9.31
CA THR A 175 1.42 -11.36 -8.20
C THR A 175 1.23 -9.90 -8.64
N ALA A 176 2.11 -9.38 -9.51
CA ALA A 176 1.98 -8.03 -10.05
C ALA A 176 0.71 -7.85 -10.91
N ILE A 177 0.33 -8.85 -11.71
CA ILE A 177 -0.92 -8.81 -12.49
C ILE A 177 -2.14 -8.85 -11.56
N GLY A 178 -2.16 -9.74 -10.58
CA GLY A 178 -3.25 -9.85 -9.63
C GLY A 178 -3.44 -8.57 -8.83
N GLU A 179 -2.32 -7.99 -8.35
CA GLU A 179 -2.30 -6.72 -7.63
C GLU A 179 -2.78 -5.56 -8.49
N PHE A 180 -2.29 -5.44 -9.73
CA PHE A 180 -2.74 -4.41 -10.67
C PHE A 180 -4.24 -4.49 -10.93
N ALA A 181 -4.77 -5.71 -11.18
CA ALA A 181 -6.20 -5.91 -11.40
C ALA A 181 -7.03 -5.50 -10.18
N SER A 182 -6.60 -5.87 -8.96
CA SER A 182 -7.23 -5.48 -7.71
C SER A 182 -7.26 -3.95 -7.54
N LEU A 183 -6.12 -3.30 -7.77
CA LEU A 183 -6.00 -1.85 -7.65
C LEU A 183 -6.84 -1.11 -8.71
N ILE A 184 -6.93 -1.58 -9.96
CA ILE A 184 -7.78 -0.94 -10.97
C ILE A 184 -9.25 -1.01 -10.59
N VAL A 185 -9.73 -2.16 -10.10
CA VAL A 185 -11.09 -2.28 -9.55
C VAL A 185 -11.29 -1.32 -8.39
N GLY A 186 -10.33 -1.27 -7.45
CA GLY A 186 -10.34 -0.37 -6.31
C GLY A 186 -10.34 1.11 -6.71
N ALA A 187 -9.55 1.49 -7.72
CA ALA A 187 -9.49 2.87 -8.23
C ALA A 187 -10.87 3.36 -8.72
N ILE A 188 -11.61 2.48 -9.39
CA ILE A 188 -12.98 2.79 -9.87
C ILE A 188 -13.95 2.89 -8.68
N LEU A 189 -13.92 1.94 -7.76
CA LEU A 189 -14.83 1.88 -6.63
C LEU A 189 -14.61 3.06 -5.67
N ILE A 190 -13.38 3.22 -5.18
CA ILE A 190 -13.05 4.31 -4.24
C ILE A 190 -13.16 5.67 -4.91
N GLY A 191 -12.83 5.79 -6.20
CA GLY A 191 -13.05 7.01 -6.97
C GLY A 191 -14.54 7.41 -7.05
N LYS A 192 -15.46 6.46 -7.17
CA LYS A 192 -16.92 6.71 -7.13
C LYS A 192 -17.40 7.04 -5.72
N ILE A 193 -16.89 6.35 -4.71
CA ILE A 193 -17.24 6.59 -3.30
C ILE A 193 -16.77 7.99 -2.88
N GLY A 194 -15.54 8.38 -3.23
CA GLY A 194 -14.99 9.69 -2.90
C GLY A 194 -15.70 10.88 -3.58
N LYS A 195 -16.50 10.63 -4.63
CA LYS A 195 -17.40 11.65 -5.21
C LYS A 195 -18.69 11.82 -4.40
N ARG A 196 -19.08 10.84 -3.60
CA ARG A 196 -20.34 10.84 -2.82
C ARG A 196 -20.11 11.11 -1.33
N LEU A 197 -19.00 10.65 -0.81
CA LEU A 197 -18.62 10.78 0.60
C LEU A 197 -17.38 11.68 0.72
N ASP A 198 -17.39 12.56 1.72
CA ASP A 198 -16.22 13.37 2.05
C ASP A 198 -15.22 12.52 2.84
N LEU A 199 -14.27 11.91 2.12
CA LEU A 199 -13.21 11.09 2.69
C LEU A 199 -12.01 11.90 3.21
N THR A 200 -12.11 13.24 3.19
CA THR A 200 -11.01 14.11 3.60
C THR A 200 -11.05 14.47 5.10
N LYS A 201 -12.15 14.16 5.76
CA LYS A 201 -12.38 14.43 7.18
C LYS A 201 -11.71 13.44 8.11
#